data_1dab7a11a0e03a18accc698203b8311e
#
_entry.id   1dab7a11a0e03a18accc698203b8311e
#
_cell.length_a   1.000
_cell.length_b   1.000
_cell.length_c   1.000
_cell.angle_alpha   90.00
_cell.angle_beta   90.00
_cell.angle_gamma   90.00
#
_symmetry.space_group_name_H-M   'P 1'
#
loop_
_entity.id
_entity.type
_entity.pdbx_description
1 polymer ?
#
loop_
_entity_poly.entity_id
_entity_poly.type
_entity_poly.pdbx_seq_one_letter_code
_entity_poly.pdbx_strand_id
1 'polypeptide(L)'
;METRTSPRRPRLTARSLGVLGTLGSAALFAALPSGAASVGSGAGGSSSGFLGGAVRVVIDPGHGGTDPGAIGNGIVEKEINLAVGLRLRELLELDTLDTNGGGEWEVLMTRDNDASVSLTARSNLANNWGADRFISIHHNAFSMSSANGTETFSFADGTISANLRDRIQEELLIALGLLDRGSKTANFSVLRETLMPAALSEGGFLTNPGDAAVLSSPDAVDRSARAHFFGLQRHYGLQPYLPTDGPTTYCVAKLASPGCIPEITSSGTPSLSNSDFIVACDRVVSQQFGLMIWSRQAAAIPLFGATLCVGGTIRRTPVQFSFGLGNGNCSGRLELSLDSAFMQSSGFQAGEDIFAQWWFRDPFYFPNDPVGLSNGLRFTVLP
;
A
#
# COMPACT_ATOMS: atom_id res chain seq x y z
N MET A 1 -54.85 30.00 30.64
CA MET A 1 -54.59 30.90 31.81
C MET A 1 -53.50 30.24 32.60
N GLU A 2 -52.34 30.73 32.48
CA GLU A 2 -51.18 30.72 33.34
C GLU A 2 -49.91 30.81 32.59
N THR A 3 -49.21 31.65 32.86
CA THR A 3 -48.25 32.67 32.63
C THR A 3 -46.82 32.09 32.57
N ARG A 4 -46.09 32.60 31.57
CA ARG A 4 -44.64 32.50 31.37
C ARG A 4 -43.86 33.06 32.58
N THR A 5 -42.68 32.46 32.82
CA THR A 5 -41.51 33.22 33.28
C THR A 5 -40.21 32.56 32.79
N SER A 6 -39.43 33.33 32.06
CA SER A 6 -38.06 33.12 31.66
C SER A 6 -37.10 33.68 32.71
N PRO A 7 -35.95 33.05 33.01
CA PRO A 7 -34.91 33.74 33.75
C PRO A 7 -33.75 34.19 32.85
N ARG A 8 -33.26 35.36 33.20
CA ARG A 8 -32.21 36.19 32.58
C ARG A 8 -30.82 35.63 32.80
N ARG A 9 -29.96 35.91 31.82
CA ARG A 9 -28.49 35.75 31.87
C ARG A 9 -27.85 36.81 32.78
N PRO A 10 -26.74 36.51 33.50
CA PRO A 10 -25.85 37.51 34.02
C PRO A 10 -24.72 37.87 33.03
N ARG A 11 -24.47 39.17 32.92
CA ARG A 11 -23.30 39.77 32.27
C ARG A 11 -22.10 39.65 33.23
N LEU A 12 -20.92 39.34 32.70
CA LEU A 12 -19.63 39.53 33.39
C LEU A 12 -18.81 40.58 32.64
N THR A 13 -18.45 41.59 33.41
CA THR A 13 -17.72 42.79 33.08
C THR A 13 -16.20 42.50 32.97
N ALA A 14 -15.56 43.17 32.01
CA ALA A 14 -14.14 43.29 31.88
C ALA A 14 -13.51 44.08 33.02
N ARG A 15 -12.32 43.68 33.48
CA ARG A 15 -11.38 44.55 34.19
C ARG A 15 -9.99 44.37 33.60
N SER A 16 -9.51 45.45 33.05
CA SER A 16 -8.12 45.75 32.68
C SER A 16 -7.36 46.23 33.91
N LEU A 17 -6.06 45.94 33.95
CA LEU A 17 -4.94 46.69 34.61
C LEU A 17 -3.69 45.79 34.37
N GLY A 18 -2.57 46.15 33.82
CA GLY A 18 -1.89 47.45 33.91
C GLY A 18 -0.43 47.16 34.31
N VAL A 19 0.46 47.26 33.36
CA VAL A 19 1.72 48.04 33.33
C VAL A 19 2.91 47.67 34.21
N LEU A 20 4.09 47.60 33.53
CA LEU A 20 5.48 47.94 33.82
C LEU A 20 6.33 47.06 34.75
N GLY A 21 7.54 46.79 34.23
CA GLY A 21 8.75 46.47 35.01
C GLY A 21 9.92 46.07 34.10
N THR A 22 10.66 47.04 33.62
CA THR A 22 12.00 46.98 33.00
C THR A 22 13.08 46.78 34.05
N LEU A 23 14.20 46.17 33.66
CA LEU A 23 15.62 46.29 34.09
C LEU A 23 16.30 44.92 33.84
N GLY A 24 17.31 44.68 33.04
CA GLY A 24 18.52 45.45 32.86
C GLY A 24 19.70 44.67 33.44
N SER A 25 20.73 44.43 32.61
CA SER A 25 22.09 44.02 32.98
C SER A 25 22.42 42.54 32.79
N ALA A 26 23.47 42.09 32.21
CA ALA A 26 24.73 42.59 31.69
C ALA A 26 25.47 41.36 31.15
N ALA A 27 26.22 41.57 30.11
CA ALA A 27 27.07 40.62 29.43
C ALA A 27 28.19 40.06 30.31
N LEU A 28 28.55 38.79 30.11
CA LEU A 28 29.89 38.30 30.37
C LEU A 28 30.38 37.48 29.17
N PHE A 29 31.28 38.08 28.41
CA PHE A 29 32.05 37.40 27.35
C PHE A 29 33.09 36.49 28.01
N ALA A 30 33.05 35.20 27.69
CA ALA A 30 34.18 34.31 27.81
C ALA A 30 34.51 33.73 26.45
N ALA A 31 35.60 34.18 25.87
CA ALA A 31 36.20 33.64 24.67
C ALA A 31 36.84 32.28 24.97
N LEU A 32 36.54 31.25 24.15
CA LEU A 32 37.29 30.02 24.06
C LEU A 32 37.64 29.71 22.61
N PRO A 33 38.68 28.93 22.34
CA PRO A 33 39.43 29.01 21.12
C PRO A 33 38.83 28.27 19.94
N SER A 34 39.12 28.79 18.76
CA SER A 34 38.88 28.22 17.46
C SER A 34 39.53 26.87 17.23
N GLY A 35 38.71 25.80 17.29
CA GLY A 35 39.05 24.51 16.71
C GLY A 35 38.20 24.34 15.47
N ALA A 36 38.78 24.53 14.31
CA ALA A 36 38.15 24.26 13.04
C ALA A 36 37.99 22.74 12.86
N ALA A 37 36.82 22.20 13.20
CA ALA A 37 36.37 20.93 12.71
C ALA A 37 35.47 21.21 11.52
N SER A 38 35.95 20.86 10.33
CA SER A 38 35.17 20.83 9.10
C SER A 38 34.06 19.83 9.29
N VAL A 39 32.83 20.30 9.55
CA VAL A 39 31.62 19.51 9.41
C VAL A 39 31.36 19.41 7.93
N GLY A 40 31.76 18.30 7.36
CA GLY A 40 31.30 17.88 6.04
C GLY A 40 29.77 17.81 6.03
N SER A 41 29.15 18.62 5.20
CA SER A 41 27.75 18.52 4.84
C SER A 41 27.56 17.22 4.04
N GLY A 42 27.35 16.15 4.75
CA GLY A 42 26.90 14.87 4.19
C GLY A 42 25.39 14.82 4.20
N ALA A 43 24.74 15.52 3.28
CA ALA A 43 23.44 15.11 2.81
C ALA A 43 23.67 13.90 1.89
N GLY A 44 23.93 12.74 2.49
CA GLY A 44 23.99 11.47 1.80
C GLY A 44 22.71 10.72 2.12
N GLY A 45 21.71 10.82 1.27
CA GLY A 45 20.76 9.74 1.11
C GLY A 45 21.59 8.50 0.78
N SER A 46 21.69 7.57 1.71
CA SER A 46 22.26 6.26 1.46
C SER A 46 21.29 5.48 0.59
N SER A 47 21.33 5.69 -0.72
CA SER A 47 21.07 4.62 -1.64
C SER A 47 22.17 3.59 -1.37
N SER A 48 21.89 2.58 -0.57
CA SER A 48 22.65 1.34 -0.55
C SER A 48 22.44 0.67 -1.90
N GLY A 49 23.14 1.19 -2.91
CA GLY A 49 23.09 0.68 -4.25
C GLY A 49 23.46 -0.80 -4.25
N PHE A 50 22.73 -1.58 -4.97
CA PHE A 50 23.20 -2.88 -5.46
C PHE A 50 24.55 -2.63 -6.15
N LEU A 51 25.63 -3.07 -5.53
CA LEU A 51 26.96 -2.96 -6.10
C LEU A 51 27.10 -4.01 -7.23
N GLY A 52 26.41 -3.82 -8.37
CA GLY A 52 26.62 -4.73 -9.48
C GLY A 52 25.48 -4.94 -10.49
N GLY A 53 24.43 -4.14 -10.52
CA GLY A 53 23.32 -4.30 -11.46
C GLY A 53 22.08 -4.96 -10.87
N ALA A 54 21.03 -5.13 -11.68
CA ALA A 54 19.75 -5.69 -11.25
C ALA A 54 19.91 -7.15 -10.81
N VAL A 55 19.20 -7.50 -9.73
CA VAL A 55 19.16 -8.89 -9.21
C VAL A 55 18.19 -9.72 -10.03
N ARG A 56 18.62 -10.87 -10.50
CA ARG A 56 17.82 -11.83 -11.27
C ARG A 56 17.03 -12.75 -10.35
N VAL A 57 15.72 -12.59 -10.33
CA VAL A 57 14.81 -13.38 -9.49
C VAL A 57 13.94 -14.28 -10.34
N VAL A 58 13.97 -15.59 -10.08
CA VAL A 58 12.99 -16.52 -10.63
C VAL A 58 11.87 -16.73 -9.64
N ILE A 59 10.64 -16.47 -10.07
CA ILE A 59 9.42 -16.79 -9.35
C ILE A 59 8.87 -18.10 -9.93
N ASP A 60 8.62 -19.05 -9.05
CA ASP A 60 8.14 -20.39 -9.39
C ASP A 60 6.77 -20.65 -8.75
N PRO A 61 5.66 -20.29 -9.42
CA PRO A 61 4.33 -20.70 -8.94
C PRO A 61 4.17 -22.21 -9.07
N GLY A 62 4.06 -22.92 -7.96
CA GLY A 62 3.96 -24.37 -7.93
C GLY A 62 2.77 -24.91 -8.72
N HIS A 63 2.87 -26.17 -9.17
CA HIS A 63 1.84 -26.87 -9.95
C HIS A 63 1.53 -26.20 -11.32
N GLY A 64 0.35 -26.47 -11.89
CA GLY A 64 -0.09 -25.88 -13.17
C GLY A 64 -0.56 -26.90 -14.20
N GLY A 65 -1.43 -26.48 -15.12
CA GLY A 65 -2.01 -27.32 -16.16
C GLY A 65 -2.79 -28.50 -15.60
N THR A 66 -2.35 -29.71 -15.89
CA THR A 66 -2.99 -30.96 -15.43
C THR A 66 -2.72 -31.28 -13.98
N ASP A 67 -1.76 -30.61 -13.33
CA ASP A 67 -1.46 -30.74 -11.92
C ASP A 67 -2.14 -29.61 -11.12
N PRO A 68 -3.27 -29.86 -10.46
CA PRO A 68 -3.97 -28.82 -9.70
C PRO A 68 -3.27 -28.49 -8.38
N GLY A 69 -2.32 -29.32 -7.90
CA GLY A 69 -1.86 -29.27 -6.52
C GLY A 69 -2.97 -29.69 -5.55
N ALA A 70 -2.93 -29.16 -4.34
CA ALA A 70 -3.95 -29.37 -3.34
C ALA A 70 -5.27 -28.66 -3.73
N ILE A 71 -6.38 -29.27 -3.30
CA ILE A 71 -7.72 -28.69 -3.40
C ILE A 71 -8.39 -28.79 -2.02
N GLY A 72 -8.83 -27.65 -1.50
CA GLY A 72 -9.50 -27.62 -0.20
C GLY A 72 -10.31 -26.35 0.00
N ASN A 73 -11.47 -26.47 0.66
CA ASN A 73 -12.35 -25.36 1.00
C ASN A 73 -12.66 -24.41 -0.17
N GLY A 74 -12.72 -24.92 -1.40
CA GLY A 74 -13.00 -24.15 -2.61
C GLY A 74 -11.80 -23.46 -3.25
N ILE A 75 -10.59 -23.64 -2.71
CA ILE A 75 -9.34 -23.10 -3.27
C ILE A 75 -8.59 -24.20 -4.02
N VAL A 76 -8.02 -23.87 -5.18
CA VAL A 76 -7.13 -24.73 -5.97
C VAL A 76 -5.71 -24.18 -5.88
N GLU A 77 -4.76 -25.00 -5.47
CA GLU A 77 -3.39 -24.56 -5.18
C GLU A 77 -2.70 -23.90 -6.37
N LYS A 78 -2.78 -24.50 -7.56
CA LYS A 78 -2.16 -23.95 -8.75
C LYS A 78 -2.65 -22.53 -9.09
N GLU A 79 -3.89 -22.21 -8.75
CA GLU A 79 -4.50 -20.91 -9.05
C GLU A 79 -4.03 -19.83 -8.09
N ILE A 80 -4.04 -20.10 -6.80
CA ILE A 80 -3.56 -19.14 -5.80
C ILE A 80 -2.04 -18.96 -5.91
N ASN A 81 -1.26 -20.01 -6.16
CA ASN A 81 0.19 -19.91 -6.40
C ASN A 81 0.50 -18.99 -7.59
N LEU A 82 -0.25 -19.15 -8.70
CA LEU A 82 -0.09 -18.29 -9.87
C LEU A 82 -0.45 -16.84 -9.58
N ALA A 83 -1.56 -16.62 -8.89
CA ALA A 83 -2.01 -15.27 -8.55
C ALA A 83 -1.00 -14.53 -7.66
N VAL A 84 -0.45 -15.21 -6.63
CA VAL A 84 0.60 -14.65 -5.76
C VAL A 84 1.87 -14.39 -6.56
N GLY A 85 2.29 -15.32 -7.43
CA GLY A 85 3.48 -15.16 -8.25
C GLY A 85 3.38 -14.00 -9.25
N LEU A 86 2.23 -13.81 -9.90
CA LEU A 86 1.99 -12.69 -10.81
C LEU A 86 2.03 -11.35 -10.07
N ARG A 87 1.42 -11.29 -8.88
CA ARG A 87 1.46 -10.07 -8.07
C ARG A 87 2.87 -9.78 -7.53
N LEU A 88 3.64 -10.79 -7.15
CA LEU A 88 5.04 -10.62 -6.76
C LEU A 88 5.89 -10.08 -7.91
N ARG A 89 5.70 -10.60 -9.13
CA ARG A 89 6.36 -10.07 -10.33
C ARG A 89 6.06 -8.58 -10.50
N GLU A 90 4.79 -8.20 -10.46
CA GLU A 90 4.37 -6.82 -10.59
C GLU A 90 5.04 -5.90 -9.55
N LEU A 91 5.10 -6.32 -8.27
CA LEU A 91 5.77 -5.56 -7.22
C LEU A 91 7.27 -5.38 -7.48
N LEU A 92 7.96 -6.40 -7.96
CA LEU A 92 9.39 -6.32 -8.29
C LEU A 92 9.65 -5.42 -9.52
N GLU A 93 8.79 -5.51 -10.55
CA GLU A 93 8.87 -4.65 -11.74
C GLU A 93 8.60 -3.18 -11.37
N LEU A 94 7.63 -2.90 -10.51
CA LEU A 94 7.34 -1.56 -10.00
C LEU A 94 8.50 -1.02 -9.14
N ASP A 95 9.08 -1.84 -8.27
CA ASP A 95 10.23 -1.46 -7.43
C ASP A 95 11.44 -1.05 -8.27
N THR A 96 11.68 -1.78 -9.36
CA THR A 96 12.74 -1.44 -10.34
C THR A 96 12.52 -0.09 -11.02
N LEU A 97 11.26 0.28 -11.24
CA LEU A 97 10.90 1.57 -11.85
C LEU A 97 10.89 2.72 -10.84
N ASP A 98 10.75 2.41 -9.54
CA ASP A 98 10.67 3.40 -8.47
C ASP A 98 12.07 3.71 -7.92
N THR A 99 12.55 4.92 -8.19
CA THR A 99 13.88 5.36 -7.76
C THR A 99 13.93 5.91 -6.33
N ASN A 100 12.82 5.90 -5.59
CA ASN A 100 12.75 6.47 -4.23
C ASN A 100 13.25 5.50 -3.15
N GLY A 101 13.24 4.19 -3.45
CA GLY A 101 13.66 3.15 -2.50
C GLY A 101 13.69 1.78 -3.16
N GLY A 102 13.76 0.72 -2.34
CA GLY A 102 13.73 -0.65 -2.83
C GLY A 102 14.98 -1.11 -3.56
N GLY A 103 14.81 -1.93 -4.58
CA GLY A 103 15.90 -2.57 -5.33
C GLY A 103 15.67 -2.55 -6.85
N GLU A 104 16.68 -3.00 -7.57
CA GLU A 104 16.60 -3.23 -9.02
C GLU A 104 16.50 -4.73 -9.29
N TRP A 105 15.45 -5.15 -9.98
CA TRP A 105 15.12 -6.56 -10.19
C TRP A 105 14.92 -6.87 -11.67
N GLU A 106 15.51 -7.98 -12.14
CA GLU A 106 15.12 -8.66 -13.36
C GLU A 106 14.30 -9.88 -12.96
N VAL A 107 13.11 -10.05 -13.53
CA VAL A 107 12.17 -11.10 -13.10
C VAL A 107 11.89 -12.07 -14.23
N LEU A 108 11.96 -13.37 -13.94
CA LEU A 108 11.53 -14.44 -14.82
C LEU A 108 10.60 -15.37 -14.05
N MET A 109 9.52 -15.82 -14.68
CA MET A 109 8.61 -16.80 -14.08
C MET A 109 8.77 -18.17 -14.73
N THR A 110 8.64 -19.24 -13.93
CA THR A 110 8.62 -20.60 -14.49
C THR A 110 7.33 -20.87 -15.26
N ARG A 111 6.24 -20.21 -14.88
CA ARG A 111 4.98 -20.09 -15.61
C ARG A 111 4.27 -18.79 -15.24
N ASP A 112 3.62 -18.18 -16.19
CA ASP A 112 2.78 -16.96 -16.03
C ASP A 112 1.31 -17.19 -16.42
N ASN A 113 0.97 -18.44 -16.67
CA ASN A 113 -0.37 -18.92 -17.02
C ASN A 113 -0.58 -20.32 -16.43
N ASP A 114 -1.71 -20.98 -16.76
CA ASP A 114 -2.01 -22.34 -16.31
C ASP A 114 -1.29 -23.41 -17.15
N ALA A 115 0.04 -23.30 -17.29
CA ALA A 115 0.86 -24.27 -17.99
C ALA A 115 1.41 -25.36 -17.05
N SER A 116 1.52 -26.59 -17.55
CA SER A 116 2.26 -27.66 -16.88
C SER A 116 3.76 -27.49 -17.09
N VAL A 117 4.52 -27.35 -16.01
CA VAL A 117 5.99 -27.24 -16.04
C VAL A 117 6.58 -28.29 -15.12
N SER A 118 7.43 -29.18 -15.65
CA SER A 118 8.08 -30.22 -14.85
C SER A 118 9.07 -29.63 -13.84
N LEU A 119 9.33 -30.34 -12.73
CA LEU A 119 10.28 -29.88 -11.70
C LEU A 119 11.67 -29.59 -12.28
N THR A 120 12.18 -30.46 -13.14
CA THR A 120 13.47 -30.25 -13.81
C THR A 120 13.45 -29.06 -14.75
N ALA A 121 12.34 -28.78 -15.44
CA ALA A 121 12.25 -27.62 -16.31
C ALA A 121 12.29 -26.31 -15.51
N ARG A 122 11.69 -26.26 -14.32
CA ARG A 122 11.73 -25.11 -13.39
C ARG A 122 13.18 -24.78 -12.99
N SER A 123 13.90 -25.79 -12.49
CA SER A 123 15.30 -25.64 -12.07
C SER A 123 16.21 -25.27 -13.24
N ASN A 124 16.04 -25.93 -14.41
CA ASN A 124 16.84 -25.65 -15.60
C ASN A 124 16.61 -24.23 -16.13
N LEU A 125 15.38 -23.74 -16.10
CA LEU A 125 15.08 -22.37 -16.50
C LEU A 125 15.89 -21.37 -15.67
N ALA A 126 15.85 -21.51 -14.34
CA ALA A 126 16.58 -20.66 -13.41
C ALA A 126 18.10 -20.74 -13.59
N ASN A 127 18.63 -21.98 -13.69
CA ASN A 127 20.05 -22.24 -13.86
C ASN A 127 20.59 -21.68 -15.19
N ASN A 128 19.87 -21.90 -16.30
CA ASN A 128 20.28 -21.45 -17.64
C ASN A 128 20.19 -19.90 -17.76
N TRP A 129 19.24 -19.29 -17.10
CA TRP A 129 19.12 -17.82 -17.08
C TRP A 129 20.16 -17.16 -16.17
N GLY A 130 20.79 -17.92 -15.28
CA GLY A 130 21.76 -17.41 -14.32
C GLY A 130 21.09 -16.56 -13.25
N ALA A 131 19.99 -17.06 -12.70
CA ALA A 131 19.28 -16.38 -11.64
C ALA A 131 20.12 -16.21 -10.37
N ASP A 132 19.92 -15.11 -9.65
CA ASP A 132 20.53 -14.86 -8.35
C ASP A 132 19.71 -15.43 -7.20
N ARG A 133 18.38 -15.52 -7.37
CA ARG A 133 17.44 -16.07 -6.37
C ARG A 133 16.33 -16.84 -7.06
N PHE A 134 15.85 -17.85 -6.34
CA PHE A 134 14.72 -18.68 -6.74
C PHE A 134 13.68 -18.74 -5.61
N ILE A 135 12.44 -18.34 -5.90
CA ILE A 135 11.34 -18.32 -4.94
C ILE A 135 10.22 -19.19 -5.47
N SER A 136 9.99 -20.36 -4.83
CA SER A 136 8.87 -21.25 -5.15
C SER A 136 7.71 -20.97 -4.19
N ILE A 137 6.52 -20.83 -4.76
CA ILE A 137 5.30 -20.45 -4.05
C ILE A 137 4.31 -21.60 -4.07
N HIS A 138 3.96 -22.10 -2.89
CA HIS A 138 3.06 -23.20 -2.64
C HIS A 138 2.08 -22.90 -1.51
N HIS A 139 1.03 -23.72 -1.42
CA HIS A 139 0.09 -23.78 -0.30
C HIS A 139 -0.14 -25.23 0.09
N ASN A 140 -0.09 -25.48 1.38
CA ASN A 140 -0.05 -26.79 1.97
C ASN A 140 -1.41 -27.49 1.98
N ALA A 141 -1.38 -28.79 2.15
CA ALA A 141 -2.56 -29.62 2.45
C ALA A 141 -2.19 -30.82 3.31
N PHE A 142 -3.13 -31.28 4.10
CA PHE A 142 -2.96 -32.49 4.87
C PHE A 142 -4.28 -33.26 5.00
N SER A 143 -4.22 -34.57 5.21
CA SER A 143 -5.42 -35.42 5.34
C SER A 143 -6.28 -35.05 6.52
N MET A 144 -5.66 -34.54 7.60
CA MET A 144 -6.37 -34.03 8.77
C MET A 144 -6.55 -32.51 8.65
N SER A 145 -7.78 -32.03 8.63
CA SER A 145 -8.13 -30.63 8.54
C SER A 145 -7.68 -29.78 9.74
N SER A 146 -7.17 -30.38 10.81
CA SER A 146 -6.58 -29.69 11.96
C SER A 146 -5.15 -29.19 11.70
N ALA A 147 -4.45 -29.69 10.66
CA ALA A 147 -3.16 -29.16 10.28
C ALA A 147 -3.35 -27.74 9.73
N ASN A 148 -2.56 -26.77 10.23
CA ASN A 148 -2.70 -25.36 9.90
C ASN A 148 -1.36 -24.63 10.03
N GLY A 149 -1.28 -23.42 9.49
CA GLY A 149 -0.16 -22.50 9.63
C GLY A 149 0.77 -22.42 8.42
N THR A 150 1.76 -21.55 8.52
CA THR A 150 2.72 -21.20 7.46
C THR A 150 4.09 -21.78 7.76
N GLU A 151 4.74 -22.34 6.75
CA GLU A 151 6.11 -22.85 6.84
C GLU A 151 6.90 -22.55 5.56
N THR A 152 8.21 -22.34 5.68
CA THR A 152 9.07 -22.04 4.53
C THR A 152 10.32 -22.93 4.58
N PHE A 153 10.76 -23.37 3.43
CA PHE A 153 11.80 -24.38 3.27
C PHE A 153 13.00 -23.87 2.49
N SER A 154 14.19 -24.33 2.89
CA SER A 154 15.42 -24.32 2.09
C SER A 154 16.03 -25.72 2.01
N PHE A 155 17.01 -25.94 1.12
CA PHE A 155 17.66 -27.23 1.02
C PHE A 155 18.51 -27.56 2.25
N ALA A 156 19.20 -26.54 2.82
CA ALA A 156 20.09 -26.70 3.98
C ALA A 156 20.07 -25.46 4.87
N ASP A 157 20.39 -25.65 6.14
CA ASP A 157 20.57 -24.56 7.12
C ASP A 157 21.97 -23.91 7.01
N GLY A 158 22.12 -22.73 7.61
CA GLY A 158 23.38 -22.00 7.67
C GLY A 158 23.84 -21.44 6.32
N THR A 159 22.96 -21.35 5.35
CA THR A 159 23.24 -20.92 3.98
C THR A 159 22.56 -19.59 3.65
N ILE A 160 22.91 -19.02 2.49
CA ILE A 160 22.20 -17.86 1.93
C ILE A 160 20.73 -18.22 1.62
N SER A 161 20.46 -19.47 1.22
CA SER A 161 19.09 -19.98 1.06
C SER A 161 18.30 -19.98 2.38
N ALA A 162 18.93 -20.38 3.48
CA ALA A 162 18.29 -20.34 4.79
C ALA A 162 17.95 -18.91 5.22
N ASN A 163 18.82 -17.94 4.95
CA ASN A 163 18.50 -16.53 5.22
C ASN A 163 17.29 -16.03 4.38
N LEU A 164 17.25 -16.37 3.07
CA LEU A 164 16.11 -16.02 2.22
C LEU A 164 14.81 -16.64 2.74
N ARG A 165 14.84 -17.94 3.07
CA ARG A 165 13.74 -18.68 3.70
C ARG A 165 13.22 -17.99 4.96
N ASP A 166 14.13 -17.63 5.87
CA ASP A 166 13.77 -17.07 7.17
C ASP A 166 13.12 -15.69 7.01
N ARG A 167 13.63 -14.85 6.09
CA ARG A 167 13.01 -13.54 5.80
C ARG A 167 11.62 -13.67 5.19
N ILE A 168 11.42 -14.62 4.28
CA ILE A 168 10.09 -14.89 3.70
C ILE A 168 9.14 -15.41 4.78
N GLN A 169 9.58 -16.33 5.66
CA GLN A 169 8.75 -16.84 6.76
C GLN A 169 8.30 -15.71 7.70
N GLU A 170 9.23 -14.86 8.14
CA GLU A 170 8.94 -13.73 9.01
C GLU A 170 7.83 -12.83 8.43
N GLU A 171 7.93 -12.48 7.15
CA GLU A 171 6.97 -11.60 6.50
C GLU A 171 5.62 -12.29 6.23
N LEU A 172 5.61 -13.58 5.88
CA LEU A 172 4.37 -14.34 5.72
C LEU A 172 3.57 -14.43 7.01
N LEU A 173 4.24 -14.60 8.15
CA LEU A 173 3.59 -14.60 9.46
C LEU A 173 2.94 -13.26 9.78
N ILE A 174 3.62 -12.16 9.48
CA ILE A 174 3.08 -10.80 9.65
C ILE A 174 1.87 -10.59 8.72
N ALA A 175 2.00 -10.98 7.46
CA ALA A 175 0.99 -10.72 6.44
C ALA A 175 -0.27 -11.57 6.60
N LEU A 176 -0.15 -12.85 6.92
CA LEU A 176 -1.27 -13.79 6.98
C LEU A 176 -1.82 -13.98 8.39
N GLY A 177 -1.01 -13.75 9.43
CA GLY A 177 -1.42 -13.98 10.83
C GLY A 177 -1.72 -15.44 11.16
N LEU A 178 -1.21 -16.38 10.39
CA LEU A 178 -1.38 -17.82 10.59
C LEU A 178 -0.38 -18.35 11.61
N LEU A 179 -0.61 -19.59 12.08
CA LEU A 179 0.29 -20.28 13.01
C LEU A 179 1.69 -20.41 12.41
N ASP A 180 2.71 -20.05 13.18
CA ASP A 180 4.10 -20.28 12.79
C ASP A 180 4.46 -21.77 12.93
N ARG A 181 4.73 -22.42 11.80
CA ARG A 181 5.26 -23.79 11.75
C ARG A 181 6.78 -23.81 11.60
N GLY A 182 7.39 -22.65 11.46
CA GLY A 182 8.82 -22.41 11.40
C GLY A 182 9.46 -22.56 10.01
N SER A 183 10.68 -22.11 9.98
CA SER A 183 11.62 -22.32 8.89
C SER A 183 12.21 -23.73 8.97
N LYS A 184 12.29 -24.42 7.81
CA LYS A 184 12.65 -25.83 7.77
C LYS A 184 13.62 -26.14 6.62
N THR A 185 14.19 -27.35 6.67
CA THR A 185 14.90 -27.90 5.53
C THR A 185 14.13 -29.03 4.88
N ALA A 186 14.18 -29.11 3.54
CA ALA A 186 13.55 -30.20 2.80
C ALA A 186 14.32 -30.51 1.52
N ASN A 187 14.33 -31.81 1.14
CA ASN A 187 14.95 -32.27 -0.08
C ASN A 187 13.96 -32.18 -1.26
N PHE A 188 13.37 -30.99 -1.48
CA PHE A 188 12.55 -30.75 -2.66
C PHE A 188 13.42 -30.60 -3.90
N SER A 189 12.93 -31.09 -5.04
CA SER A 189 13.66 -31.10 -6.31
C SER A 189 14.10 -29.68 -6.71
N VAL A 190 13.18 -28.71 -6.66
CA VAL A 190 13.48 -27.30 -7.03
C VAL A 190 14.45 -26.61 -6.08
N LEU A 191 14.58 -27.07 -4.83
CA LEU A 191 15.56 -26.54 -3.86
C LEU A 191 16.94 -27.21 -4.00
N ARG A 192 16.97 -28.46 -4.42
CA ARG A 192 18.19 -29.25 -4.60
C ARG A 192 18.88 -28.99 -5.93
N GLU A 193 18.10 -28.80 -7.00
CA GLU A 193 18.59 -28.76 -8.38
C GLU A 193 18.85 -27.34 -8.89
N THR A 194 18.44 -26.32 -8.17
CA THR A 194 18.80 -24.92 -8.44
C THR A 194 20.21 -24.63 -7.95
N LEU A 195 20.97 -23.88 -8.75
CA LEU A 195 22.37 -23.54 -8.45
C LEU A 195 22.50 -22.26 -7.61
N MET A 196 21.46 -21.45 -7.54
CA MET A 196 21.39 -20.23 -6.75
C MET A 196 20.65 -20.46 -5.42
N PRO A 197 20.75 -19.53 -4.46
CA PRO A 197 19.93 -19.58 -3.23
C PRO A 197 18.44 -19.65 -3.55
N ALA A 198 17.77 -20.64 -2.95
CA ALA A 198 16.38 -20.97 -3.20
C ALA A 198 15.57 -21.14 -1.91
N ALA A 199 14.33 -20.69 -1.92
CA ALA A 199 13.35 -20.90 -0.87
C ALA A 199 12.01 -21.36 -1.47
N LEU A 200 11.27 -22.19 -0.72
CA LEU A 200 9.92 -22.64 -1.04
C LEU A 200 9.00 -22.31 0.14
N SER A 201 7.96 -21.55 -0.09
CA SER A 201 6.97 -21.19 0.91
C SER A 201 5.72 -22.06 0.80
N GLU A 202 5.15 -22.41 1.95
CA GLU A 202 3.82 -23.02 2.11
C GLU A 202 2.95 -22.02 2.90
N GLY A 203 2.18 -21.23 2.18
CA GLY A 203 1.49 -20.05 2.70
C GLY A 203 0.30 -20.34 3.61
N GLY A 204 -0.03 -21.60 3.86
CA GLY A 204 -1.14 -22.06 4.70
C GLY A 204 -1.76 -23.34 4.16
N PHE A 205 -2.58 -24.01 4.97
CA PHE A 205 -3.21 -25.30 4.61
C PHE A 205 -4.58 -25.08 3.97
N LEU A 206 -4.70 -25.38 2.68
CA LEU A 206 -5.98 -25.29 1.95
C LEU A 206 -7.06 -26.20 2.54
N THR A 207 -6.65 -27.30 3.17
CA THR A 207 -7.55 -28.26 3.83
C THR A 207 -7.98 -27.84 5.23
N ASN A 208 -7.38 -26.79 5.82
CA ASN A 208 -7.80 -26.23 7.09
C ASN A 208 -8.81 -25.09 6.87
N PRO A 209 -10.02 -25.13 7.46
CA PRO A 209 -11.02 -24.08 7.24
C PRO A 209 -10.60 -22.70 7.73
N GLY A 210 -9.77 -22.60 8.79
CA GLY A 210 -9.27 -21.33 9.32
C GLY A 210 -8.26 -20.68 8.37
N ASP A 211 -7.25 -21.45 7.92
CA ASP A 211 -6.26 -20.98 6.94
C ASP A 211 -6.94 -20.62 5.61
N ALA A 212 -7.84 -21.49 5.13
CA ALA A 212 -8.59 -21.25 3.90
C ALA A 212 -9.44 -19.97 3.96
N ALA A 213 -10.02 -19.64 5.11
CA ALA A 213 -10.76 -18.39 5.28
C ALA A 213 -9.84 -17.18 5.14
N VAL A 214 -8.61 -17.23 5.66
CA VAL A 214 -7.59 -16.17 5.48
C VAL A 214 -7.16 -16.08 4.01
N LEU A 215 -6.89 -17.23 3.37
CA LEU A 215 -6.42 -17.30 1.97
C LEU A 215 -7.50 -16.95 0.94
N SER A 216 -8.78 -17.04 1.32
CA SER A 216 -9.91 -16.60 0.48
C SER A 216 -10.28 -15.12 0.66
N SER A 217 -9.61 -14.39 1.56
CA SER A 217 -9.91 -12.96 1.71
C SER A 217 -9.49 -12.19 0.44
N PRO A 218 -10.21 -11.12 0.08
CA PRO A 218 -9.97 -10.39 -1.17
C PRO A 218 -8.54 -9.85 -1.32
N ASP A 219 -7.85 -9.63 -0.22
CA ASP A 219 -6.49 -9.09 -0.15
C ASP A 219 -5.41 -10.16 0.09
N ALA A 220 -5.78 -11.44 0.23
CA ALA A 220 -4.84 -12.52 0.59
C ALA A 220 -3.70 -12.67 -0.41
N VAL A 221 -4.00 -12.58 -1.69
CA VAL A 221 -3.01 -12.65 -2.77
C VAL A 221 -2.00 -11.52 -2.67
N ASP A 222 -2.47 -10.29 -2.50
CA ASP A 222 -1.60 -9.12 -2.38
C ASP A 222 -0.75 -9.18 -1.10
N ARG A 223 -1.33 -9.54 0.05
CA ARG A 223 -0.57 -9.73 1.31
C ARG A 223 0.50 -10.80 1.19
N SER A 224 0.17 -11.95 0.57
CA SER A 224 1.15 -13.02 0.35
C SER A 224 2.27 -12.59 -0.58
N ALA A 225 1.95 -11.89 -1.66
CA ALA A 225 2.96 -11.36 -2.60
C ALA A 225 3.87 -10.31 -1.94
N ARG A 226 3.30 -9.38 -1.17
CA ARG A 226 4.07 -8.38 -0.39
C ARG A 226 5.00 -9.06 0.62
N ALA A 227 4.56 -10.13 1.26
CA ALA A 227 5.41 -10.88 2.19
C ALA A 227 6.66 -11.45 1.51
N HIS A 228 6.52 -12.07 0.34
CA HIS A 228 7.66 -12.54 -0.45
C HIS A 228 8.55 -11.38 -0.91
N PHE A 229 7.94 -10.29 -1.33
CA PHE A 229 8.63 -9.08 -1.78
C PHE A 229 9.46 -8.44 -0.66
N PHE A 230 8.88 -8.18 0.52
CA PHE A 230 9.59 -7.65 1.68
C PHE A 230 10.64 -8.62 2.22
N GLY A 231 10.33 -9.93 2.22
CA GLY A 231 11.30 -10.95 2.58
C GLY A 231 12.53 -10.91 1.69
N LEU A 232 12.35 -10.71 0.38
CA LEU A 232 13.43 -10.56 -0.58
C LEU A 232 14.22 -9.27 -0.36
N GLN A 233 13.56 -8.13 -0.17
CA GLN A 233 14.22 -6.86 0.15
C GLN A 233 15.06 -6.99 1.43
N ARG A 234 14.51 -7.53 2.52
CA ARG A 234 15.24 -7.76 3.77
C ARG A 234 16.39 -8.74 3.62
N HIS A 235 16.25 -9.74 2.76
CA HIS A 235 17.32 -10.66 2.43
C HIS A 235 18.55 -9.95 1.83
N TYR A 236 18.32 -8.89 1.07
CA TYR A 236 19.39 -8.02 0.52
C TYR A 236 19.78 -6.87 1.46
N GLY A 237 19.27 -6.85 2.69
CA GLY A 237 19.57 -5.81 3.67
C GLY A 237 18.88 -4.48 3.40
N LEU A 238 17.91 -4.45 2.48
CA LEU A 238 17.06 -3.30 2.24
C LEU A 238 16.02 -3.17 3.35
N GLN A 239 15.57 -1.95 3.60
CA GLN A 239 14.36 -1.75 4.40
C GLN A 239 13.13 -2.13 3.56
N PRO A 240 12.10 -2.74 4.16
CA PRO A 240 10.85 -2.98 3.47
C PRO A 240 10.32 -1.68 2.87
N TYR A 241 10.18 -1.68 1.57
CA TYR A 241 9.72 -0.55 0.78
C TYR A 241 8.68 -1.06 -0.21
N LEU A 242 7.48 -0.49 -0.18
CA LEU A 242 6.45 -0.83 -1.15
C LEU A 242 6.51 0.17 -2.31
N PRO A 243 6.89 -0.27 -3.52
CA PRO A 243 6.84 0.59 -4.67
C PRO A 243 5.39 1.03 -4.90
N THR A 244 5.23 2.28 -5.22
CA THR A 244 3.91 2.80 -5.55
C THR A 244 3.73 2.73 -7.05
N ASP A 245 2.68 2.06 -7.47
CA ASP A 245 2.07 2.24 -8.80
C ASP A 245 1.50 3.67 -8.94
N GLY A 246 1.89 4.56 -8.01
CA GLY A 246 1.31 5.90 -7.90
C GLY A 246 -0.17 5.85 -7.51
N PRO A 247 -0.77 7.00 -7.31
CA PRO A 247 -2.20 7.06 -7.08
C PRO A 247 -2.98 6.58 -8.31
N THR A 248 -3.86 5.58 -8.13
CA THR A 248 -4.66 4.99 -9.20
C THR A 248 -6.13 5.38 -9.07
N THR A 249 -6.77 5.70 -10.19
CA THR A 249 -8.20 5.96 -10.21
C THR A 249 -9.00 4.66 -10.36
N TYR A 250 -10.14 4.59 -9.68
CA TYR A 250 -11.04 3.46 -9.75
C TYR A 250 -12.50 3.97 -9.69
N CYS A 251 -13.47 3.09 -9.93
CA CYS A 251 -14.87 3.45 -9.83
C CYS A 251 -15.29 4.49 -10.91
N VAL A 252 -16.56 4.85 -10.95
CA VAL A 252 -17.12 5.71 -12.00
C VAL A 252 -17.65 7.01 -11.40
N ALA A 253 -17.27 8.12 -12.00
CA ALA A 253 -17.81 9.44 -11.66
C ALA A 253 -19.28 9.59 -12.06
N LYS A 254 -19.99 10.45 -11.34
CA LYS A 254 -21.35 10.85 -11.72
C LYS A 254 -21.31 11.89 -12.85
N LEU A 255 -22.13 11.70 -13.86
CA LEU A 255 -22.42 12.78 -14.80
C LEU A 255 -23.11 13.93 -14.04
N ALA A 256 -22.44 15.04 -13.88
CA ALA A 256 -22.98 16.25 -13.24
C ALA A 256 -23.71 17.13 -14.27
N SER A 257 -24.55 18.05 -13.81
CA SER A 257 -25.06 19.14 -14.65
C SER A 257 -23.86 19.98 -15.11
N PRO A 258 -23.88 20.59 -16.10
CA PRO A 258 -24.16 20.71 -17.46
C PRO A 258 -23.44 19.70 -18.38
N GLY A 259 -23.38 18.44 -18.02
CA GLY A 259 -22.71 17.39 -18.78
C GLY A 259 -21.24 17.16 -18.39
N CYS A 260 -20.81 17.64 -17.21
CA CYS A 260 -19.46 17.39 -16.67
C CYS A 260 -19.31 15.95 -16.20
N ILE A 261 -18.16 15.35 -16.47
CA ILE A 261 -17.70 14.14 -15.79
C ILE A 261 -16.52 14.53 -14.93
N PRO A 262 -16.70 14.70 -13.60
CA PRO A 262 -15.64 15.13 -12.70
C PRO A 262 -14.58 14.04 -12.60
N GLU A 263 -13.32 14.43 -12.70
CA GLU A 263 -12.18 13.51 -12.70
C GLU A 263 -11.26 13.82 -11.52
N ILE A 264 -11.09 12.86 -10.62
CA ILE A 264 -10.11 12.97 -9.54
C ILE A 264 -8.71 12.73 -10.10
N THR A 265 -7.79 13.62 -9.74
CA THR A 265 -6.39 13.58 -10.15
C THR A 265 -5.49 13.75 -8.94
N SER A 266 -4.22 13.41 -9.07
CA SER A 266 -3.22 13.67 -8.03
C SER A 266 -1.88 14.04 -8.64
N SER A 267 -1.05 14.72 -7.86
CA SER A 267 0.33 15.04 -8.18
C SER A 267 1.18 15.03 -6.91
N GLY A 268 2.49 14.84 -7.06
CA GLY A 268 3.42 14.69 -5.93
C GLY A 268 3.37 13.29 -5.32
N THR A 269 4.00 13.13 -4.17
CA THR A 269 4.26 11.85 -3.52
C THR A 269 3.44 11.71 -2.23
N PRO A 270 2.57 10.69 -2.08
CA PRO A 270 1.77 10.48 -0.87
C PRO A 270 2.62 9.95 0.29
N SER A 271 3.44 10.79 0.90
CA SER A 271 4.42 10.43 1.93
C SER A 271 4.20 11.17 3.24
N LEU A 272 4.46 10.49 4.36
CA LEU A 272 4.43 11.08 5.70
C LEU A 272 5.56 12.11 5.93
N SER A 273 6.61 12.06 5.11
CA SER A 273 7.76 12.97 5.18
C SER A 273 7.73 14.09 4.14
N ASN A 274 6.99 13.93 3.03
CA ASN A 274 6.85 14.93 1.98
C ASN A 274 5.58 15.77 2.17
N SER A 275 5.57 16.97 1.60
CA SER A 275 4.42 17.90 1.68
C SER A 275 3.96 18.37 0.30
N ASP A 276 4.23 17.60 -0.74
CA ASP A 276 3.94 17.93 -2.13
C ASP A 276 2.74 17.17 -2.71
N PHE A 277 2.12 16.25 -1.93
CA PHE A 277 1.01 15.45 -2.42
C PHE A 277 -0.29 16.25 -2.47
N ILE A 278 -0.81 16.41 -3.67
CA ILE A 278 -2.05 17.15 -3.95
C ILE A 278 -3.06 16.20 -4.57
N VAL A 279 -4.29 16.22 -4.05
CA VAL A 279 -5.44 15.55 -4.64
C VAL A 279 -6.43 16.58 -5.15
N ALA A 280 -6.69 16.54 -6.44
CA ALA A 280 -7.58 17.49 -7.10
C ALA A 280 -8.77 16.79 -7.75
N CYS A 281 -9.77 17.57 -8.14
CA CYS A 281 -10.86 17.13 -9.00
C CYS A 281 -11.09 18.18 -10.08
N ASP A 282 -10.85 17.80 -11.31
CA ASP A 282 -11.07 18.63 -12.47
C ASP A 282 -12.47 18.44 -13.05
N ARG A 283 -12.91 19.35 -13.91
CA ARG A 283 -14.21 19.32 -14.59
C ARG A 283 -15.40 19.30 -13.61
N VAL A 284 -15.22 19.94 -12.47
CA VAL A 284 -16.29 20.15 -11.48
C VAL A 284 -17.20 21.27 -11.94
N VAL A 285 -18.43 21.27 -11.50
CA VAL A 285 -19.34 22.41 -11.68
C VAL A 285 -18.70 23.64 -11.03
N SER A 286 -18.56 24.71 -11.81
CA SER A 286 -17.90 25.95 -11.34
C SER A 286 -18.71 26.68 -10.27
N GLN A 287 -18.00 27.44 -9.41
CA GLN A 287 -18.57 28.25 -8.34
C GLN A 287 -19.37 27.43 -7.30
N GLN A 288 -18.93 26.19 -7.02
CA GLN A 288 -19.58 25.30 -6.06
C GLN A 288 -18.64 24.93 -4.91
N PHE A 289 -19.24 24.56 -3.79
CA PHE A 289 -18.52 24.02 -2.64
C PHE A 289 -18.45 22.50 -2.72
N GLY A 290 -17.30 21.94 -2.33
CA GLY A 290 -17.07 20.51 -2.23
C GLY A 290 -16.10 20.15 -1.13
N LEU A 291 -15.99 18.88 -0.84
CA LEU A 291 -15.03 18.31 0.10
C LEU A 291 -14.57 16.95 -0.40
N MET A 292 -13.41 16.54 0.01
CA MET A 292 -12.95 15.17 -0.22
C MET A 292 -13.43 14.28 0.94
N ILE A 293 -13.96 13.13 0.60
CA ILE A 293 -14.22 12.04 1.55
C ILE A 293 -13.15 10.98 1.37
N TRP A 294 -12.75 10.34 2.46
CA TRP A 294 -11.75 9.30 2.42
C TRP A 294 -11.95 8.24 3.50
N SER A 295 -11.39 7.06 3.29
CA SER A 295 -11.34 5.97 4.26
C SER A 295 -10.22 4.97 3.92
N ARG A 296 -10.15 3.88 4.70
CA ARG A 296 -9.26 2.75 4.52
C ARG A 296 -9.89 1.58 3.76
N GLN A 297 -11.08 1.80 3.18
CA GLN A 297 -11.82 0.76 2.47
C GLN A 297 -12.42 1.31 1.19
N ALA A 298 -12.21 0.59 0.10
CA ALA A 298 -12.94 0.84 -1.14
C ALA A 298 -14.41 0.45 -1.00
N ALA A 299 -15.25 1.05 -1.85
CA ALA A 299 -16.63 0.65 -2.01
C ALA A 299 -17.08 0.82 -3.46
N ALA A 300 -18.24 0.27 -3.76
CA ALA A 300 -18.97 0.49 -5.01
C ALA A 300 -20.47 0.49 -4.69
N ILE A 301 -20.91 1.49 -3.93
CA ILE A 301 -22.28 1.58 -3.41
C ILE A 301 -23.07 2.54 -4.30
N PRO A 302 -24.18 2.12 -4.91
CA PRO A 302 -25.07 3.05 -5.63
C PRO A 302 -25.58 4.15 -4.70
N LEU A 303 -25.37 5.41 -5.09
CA LEU A 303 -25.76 6.58 -4.30
C LEU A 303 -26.11 7.75 -5.23
N PHE A 304 -27.34 8.26 -5.15
CA PHE A 304 -27.79 9.42 -5.92
C PHE A 304 -27.51 9.33 -7.45
N GLY A 305 -27.78 8.19 -8.06
CA GLY A 305 -27.50 7.97 -9.48
C GLY A 305 -26.00 7.92 -9.83
N ALA A 306 -25.14 7.77 -8.84
CA ALA A 306 -23.70 7.65 -8.92
C ALA A 306 -23.21 6.40 -8.18
N THR A 307 -21.90 6.29 -8.01
CA THR A 307 -21.26 5.28 -7.17
C THR A 307 -20.47 5.95 -6.06
N LEU A 308 -20.79 5.63 -4.81
CA LEU A 308 -19.93 5.94 -3.67
C LEU A 308 -18.77 4.95 -3.67
N CYS A 309 -17.56 5.46 -3.88
CA CYS A 309 -16.35 4.66 -4.07
C CYS A 309 -15.58 4.42 -2.76
N VAL A 310 -15.98 5.10 -1.68
CA VAL A 310 -15.36 5.06 -0.35
C VAL A 310 -16.28 4.34 0.63
N GLY A 311 -15.75 3.32 1.32
CA GLY A 311 -16.50 2.47 2.26
C GLY A 311 -16.10 2.64 3.72
N GLY A 312 -16.62 1.79 4.60
CA GLY A 312 -16.26 1.74 6.02
C GLY A 312 -16.49 3.05 6.77
N THR A 313 -15.52 3.43 7.61
CA THR A 313 -15.58 4.68 8.38
C THR A 313 -15.12 5.85 7.51
N ILE A 314 -16.06 6.53 6.90
CA ILE A 314 -15.79 7.69 6.02
C ILE A 314 -15.41 8.91 6.85
N ARG A 315 -14.30 9.53 6.51
CA ARG A 315 -13.83 10.81 7.03
C ARG A 315 -13.96 11.91 5.99
N ARG A 316 -14.00 13.17 6.43
CA ARG A 316 -14.23 14.34 5.58
C ARG A 316 -13.11 15.36 5.77
N THR A 317 -12.71 15.98 4.68
CA THR A 317 -11.77 17.10 4.70
C THR A 317 -12.49 18.44 4.89
N PRO A 318 -11.75 19.53 5.12
CA PRO A 318 -12.31 20.87 5.03
C PRO A 318 -12.95 21.14 3.66
N VAL A 319 -13.98 21.97 3.66
CA VAL A 319 -14.70 22.39 2.45
C VAL A 319 -13.80 23.25 1.58
N GLN A 320 -13.79 22.95 0.27
CA GLN A 320 -13.09 23.69 -0.78
C GLN A 320 -14.10 24.38 -1.70
N PHE A 321 -13.66 25.38 -2.45
CA PHE A 321 -14.46 26.08 -3.44
C PHE A 321 -13.89 25.83 -4.84
N SER A 322 -14.75 25.51 -5.82
CA SER A 322 -14.32 25.01 -7.12
C SER A 322 -13.86 26.09 -8.10
N PHE A 323 -14.03 27.36 -7.78
CA PHE A 323 -13.72 28.47 -8.68
C PHE A 323 -14.23 28.26 -10.13
N GLY A 324 -13.45 28.63 -11.14
CA GLY A 324 -13.79 28.48 -12.55
C GLY A 324 -14.41 29.73 -13.15
N LEU A 325 -14.55 29.74 -14.48
CA LEU A 325 -15.07 30.89 -15.27
C LEU A 325 -16.59 30.77 -15.43
N GLY A 326 -17.32 31.75 -14.95
CA GLY A 326 -18.78 31.76 -15.00
C GLY A 326 -19.42 30.82 -13.98
N ASN A 327 -20.74 30.73 -14.00
CA ASN A 327 -21.51 29.93 -13.06
C ASN A 327 -22.12 28.70 -13.75
N GLY A 328 -22.01 27.54 -13.16
CA GLY A 328 -22.68 26.33 -13.62
C GLY A 328 -22.13 25.73 -14.92
N ASN A 329 -20.83 25.78 -15.15
CA ASN A 329 -20.15 25.07 -16.24
C ASN A 329 -19.06 24.12 -15.68
N CYS A 330 -18.33 23.40 -16.56
CA CYS A 330 -17.34 22.39 -16.19
C CYS A 330 -15.93 22.96 -15.95
N SER A 331 -15.77 24.25 -15.70
CA SER A 331 -14.44 24.88 -15.51
C SER A 331 -13.98 24.90 -14.05
N GLY A 332 -14.76 24.37 -13.13
CA GLY A 332 -14.39 24.29 -11.73
C GLY A 332 -13.33 23.24 -11.45
N ARG A 333 -12.48 23.49 -10.43
CA ARG A 333 -11.49 22.58 -9.90
C ARG A 333 -11.53 22.65 -8.37
N LEU A 334 -11.59 21.50 -7.74
CA LEU A 334 -11.37 21.35 -6.30
C LEU A 334 -9.97 20.81 -6.07
N GLU A 335 -9.29 21.29 -5.03
CA GLU A 335 -7.92 20.87 -4.77
C GLU A 335 -7.62 20.90 -3.28
N LEU A 336 -6.88 19.91 -2.79
CA LEU A 336 -6.45 19.81 -1.41
C LEU A 336 -5.02 19.26 -1.35
N SER A 337 -4.15 19.95 -0.63
CA SER A 337 -2.84 19.41 -0.25
C SER A 337 -3.01 18.43 0.91
N LEU A 338 -2.55 17.21 0.71
CA LEU A 338 -2.42 16.20 1.75
C LEU A 338 -0.95 16.18 2.21
N ASP A 339 -0.53 17.29 2.82
CA ASP A 339 0.83 17.43 3.34
C ASP A 339 1.10 16.45 4.50
N SER A 340 2.36 16.36 4.92
CA SER A 340 2.79 15.49 6.01
C SER A 340 2.02 15.77 7.32
N ALA A 341 1.70 17.03 7.60
CA ALA A 341 0.93 17.42 8.80
C ALA A 341 -0.53 16.92 8.73
N PHE A 342 -1.17 17.03 7.57
CA PHE A 342 -2.51 16.48 7.34
C PHE A 342 -2.50 14.95 7.51
N MET A 343 -1.55 14.27 6.87
CA MET A 343 -1.47 12.81 6.93
C MET A 343 -1.24 12.29 8.35
N GLN A 344 -0.31 12.91 9.10
CA GLN A 344 -0.04 12.56 10.49
C GLN A 344 -1.24 12.83 11.40
N SER A 345 -1.89 14.01 11.27
CA SER A 345 -3.07 14.34 12.09
C SER A 345 -4.29 13.47 11.75
N SER A 346 -4.37 12.95 10.52
CA SER A 346 -5.38 12.00 10.08
C SER A 346 -5.08 10.56 10.53
N GLY A 347 -3.90 10.32 11.11
CA GLY A 347 -3.45 9.01 11.59
C GLY A 347 -3.11 8.06 10.46
N PHE A 348 -2.61 8.57 9.32
CA PHE A 348 -2.13 7.74 8.23
C PHE A 348 -0.84 7.03 8.65
N GLN A 349 -0.64 5.81 8.14
CA GLN A 349 0.53 5.00 8.41
C GLN A 349 1.21 4.59 7.10
N ALA A 350 2.52 4.45 7.13
CA ALA A 350 3.27 3.96 5.96
C ALA A 350 2.82 2.54 5.57
N GLY A 351 2.67 2.31 4.27
CA GLY A 351 2.15 1.07 3.69
C GLY A 351 0.63 0.94 3.70
N GLU A 352 -0.10 1.98 4.16
CA GLU A 352 -1.56 1.96 4.24
C GLU A 352 -2.19 2.48 2.94
N ASP A 353 -3.18 1.76 2.42
CA ASP A 353 -3.99 2.22 1.31
C ASP A 353 -5.10 3.17 1.77
N ILE A 354 -5.20 4.31 1.12
CA ILE A 354 -6.25 5.30 1.32
C ILE A 354 -7.11 5.38 0.06
N PHE A 355 -8.41 5.41 0.27
CA PHE A 355 -9.41 5.54 -0.77
C PHE A 355 -10.10 6.89 -0.62
N ALA A 356 -10.11 7.69 -1.67
CA ALA A 356 -10.63 9.05 -1.66
C ALA A 356 -11.60 9.30 -2.81
N GLN A 357 -12.52 10.23 -2.62
CA GLN A 357 -13.49 10.66 -3.63
C GLN A 357 -13.91 12.09 -3.32
N TRP A 358 -14.06 12.93 -4.33
CA TRP A 358 -14.62 14.26 -4.18
C TRP A 358 -16.14 14.22 -4.22
N TRP A 359 -16.74 14.93 -3.27
CA TRP A 359 -18.17 15.21 -3.16
C TRP A 359 -18.40 16.71 -3.22
N PHE A 360 -19.22 17.19 -4.14
CA PHE A 360 -19.48 18.62 -4.31
C PHE A 360 -20.95 18.89 -4.60
N ARG A 361 -21.37 20.16 -4.45
CA ARG A 361 -22.72 20.60 -4.78
C ARG A 361 -22.90 20.67 -6.30
N ASP A 362 -24.06 20.17 -6.76
CA ASP A 362 -24.53 20.31 -8.12
C ASP A 362 -25.99 20.80 -8.13
N PRO A 363 -26.21 22.09 -7.86
CA PRO A 363 -27.56 22.63 -7.67
C PRO A 363 -28.42 22.65 -8.95
N PHE A 364 -27.82 22.36 -10.11
CA PHE A 364 -28.48 22.40 -11.41
C PHE A 364 -28.94 21.01 -11.87
N TYR A 365 -28.58 19.96 -11.16
CA TYR A 365 -29.06 18.60 -11.44
C TYR A 365 -30.47 18.41 -10.89
N PHE A 366 -31.42 18.20 -11.77
CA PHE A 366 -32.86 18.24 -11.51
C PHE A 366 -33.38 16.90 -10.96
N PRO A 367 -34.49 16.90 -10.18
CA PRO A 367 -34.94 17.86 -9.17
C PRO A 367 -34.61 17.44 -7.72
N ASN A 368 -33.97 16.28 -7.46
CA ASN A 368 -33.82 15.71 -6.12
C ASN A 368 -32.40 15.28 -5.76
N ASP A 369 -31.39 15.66 -6.55
CA ASP A 369 -30.04 15.14 -6.37
C ASP A 369 -28.95 16.21 -6.61
N PRO A 370 -28.80 17.16 -5.66
CA PRO A 370 -27.90 18.31 -5.81
C PRO A 370 -26.44 17.96 -5.52
N VAL A 371 -26.02 16.71 -5.83
CA VAL A 371 -24.69 16.19 -5.48
C VAL A 371 -23.96 15.69 -6.72
N GLY A 372 -22.73 16.17 -6.90
CA GLY A 372 -21.75 15.60 -7.81
C GLY A 372 -20.74 14.71 -7.06
N LEU A 373 -20.30 13.65 -7.71
CA LEU A 373 -19.28 12.71 -7.23
C LEU A 373 -18.24 12.46 -8.32
N SER A 374 -16.96 12.56 -7.98
CA SER A 374 -15.88 12.11 -8.87
C SER A 374 -15.81 10.57 -8.93
N ASN A 375 -14.97 10.03 -9.79
CA ASN A 375 -14.42 8.69 -9.60
C ASN A 375 -13.60 8.62 -8.31
N GLY A 376 -13.22 7.41 -7.88
CA GLY A 376 -12.39 7.18 -6.72
C GLY A 376 -10.89 7.31 -7.04
N LEU A 377 -10.09 7.65 -6.04
CA LEU A 377 -8.63 7.60 -6.05
C LEU A 377 -8.17 6.65 -4.95
N ARG A 378 -7.30 5.70 -5.28
CA ARG A 378 -6.52 4.91 -4.32
C ARG A 378 -5.09 5.40 -4.34
N PHE A 379 -4.48 5.54 -3.18
CA PHE A 379 -3.05 5.75 -3.03
C PHE A 379 -2.52 5.06 -1.79
N THR A 380 -1.29 4.58 -1.86
CA THR A 380 -0.57 3.99 -0.72
C THR A 380 0.28 5.07 -0.06
N VAL A 381 0.20 5.16 1.25
CA VAL A 381 0.98 6.15 2.04
C VAL A 381 2.41 5.67 2.17
N LEU A 382 3.35 6.50 1.75
CA LEU A 382 4.79 6.26 1.89
C LEU A 382 5.31 6.76 3.25
N PRO A 383 6.47 6.24 3.69
CA PRO A 383 7.17 6.70 4.88
C PRO A 383 7.50 8.19 4.90
#